data_b7c9af08389ab400a62d445b38e6d2a2
#
_entry.id   b7c9af08389ab400a62d445b38e6d2a2
#
_cell.length_a   1.000
_cell.length_b   1.000
_cell.length_c   1.000
_cell.angle_alpha   90.00
_cell.angle_beta   90.00
_cell.angle_gamma   90.00
#
_symmetry.space_group_name_H-M   'P 1'
#
loop_
_entity.id
_entity.type
_entity.pdbx_description
1 polymer ?
#
loop_
_entity_poly.entity_id
_entity_poly.type
_entity_poly.pdbx_seq_one_letter_code
_entity_poly.pdbx_strand_id
1 'polypeptide(L)'
;MKKIIQTMLILTTSVLSAQSFGVKGGANISTISKERSWDDTNAKVGYYVGLYLHAPVNSIFSIQPEVLYNSVGVKYENGKSSHTLGLDYVSAPIMFQFEPIPKLYVEAGPQFSFLIGNSDRNKTDDVVTIKKYRNNSNYNSFDLSGAIGVGFRINNITIGARYLVGFTDIKKSGSTTWSNDDKQLRNNALQIGLQYGF
;
A
#
# COMPACT_ATOMS: atom_id res chain seq x y z
N MET A 1 -1.12 24.01 -31.03
CA MET A 1 -0.29 23.40 -30.00
C MET A 1 0.07 24.40 -28.89
N LYS A 2 0.66 25.59 -29.16
CA LYS A 2 1.03 26.57 -28.12
C LYS A 2 -0.16 27.03 -27.23
N LYS A 3 -1.34 27.25 -27.80
CA LYS A 3 -2.56 27.65 -27.04
C LYS A 3 -3.06 26.54 -26.09
N ILE A 4 -2.95 25.26 -26.50
CA ILE A 4 -3.34 24.11 -25.66
C ILE A 4 -2.40 23.98 -24.47
N ILE A 5 -1.08 24.18 -24.69
CA ILE A 5 -0.08 24.15 -23.62
C ILE A 5 -0.29 25.32 -22.66
N GLN A 6 -0.61 26.52 -23.16
CA GLN A 6 -0.90 27.68 -22.32
C GLN A 6 -2.17 27.50 -21.49
N THR A 7 -3.24 26.95 -22.08
CA THR A 7 -4.49 26.65 -21.36
C THR A 7 -4.26 25.57 -20.31
N MET A 8 -3.45 24.55 -20.61
CA MET A 8 -3.09 23.49 -19.67
C MET A 8 -2.23 24.04 -18.53
N LEU A 9 -1.31 24.98 -18.80
CA LEU A 9 -0.49 25.65 -17.80
C LEU A 9 -1.32 26.56 -16.87
N ILE A 10 -2.32 27.24 -17.38
CA ILE A 10 -3.23 28.12 -16.60
C ILE A 10 -4.18 27.27 -15.73
N LEU A 11 -4.65 26.10 -16.22
CA LEU A 11 -5.44 25.19 -15.41
C LEU A 11 -4.64 24.61 -14.24
N THR A 12 -3.34 24.36 -14.42
CA THR A 12 -2.48 23.84 -13.35
C THR A 12 -2.21 24.84 -12.25
N THR A 13 -2.14 26.14 -12.54
CA THR A 13 -1.88 27.18 -11.55
C THR A 13 -3.06 27.48 -10.63
N SER A 14 -4.30 27.37 -11.12
CA SER A 14 -5.51 27.61 -10.31
C SER A 14 -5.82 26.46 -9.33
N VAL A 15 -5.36 25.25 -9.60
CA VAL A 15 -5.52 24.10 -8.71
C VAL A 15 -4.53 24.12 -7.55
N LEU A 16 -3.38 24.81 -7.70
CA LEU A 16 -2.32 24.85 -6.69
C LEU A 16 -2.70 25.63 -5.41
N SER A 17 -3.63 26.57 -5.46
CA SER A 17 -3.97 27.46 -4.33
C SER A 17 -4.87 26.81 -3.26
N ALA A 18 -5.50 25.67 -3.56
CA ALA A 18 -6.39 24.97 -2.62
C ALA A 18 -5.81 23.62 -2.13
N GLN A 19 -4.56 23.34 -2.49
CA GLN A 19 -3.93 22.06 -2.15
C GLN A 19 -3.30 22.16 -0.76
N SER A 20 -3.49 21.11 0.05
CA SER A 20 -2.74 20.91 1.27
C SER A 20 -1.90 19.65 1.15
N PHE A 21 -0.71 19.69 1.74
CA PHE A 21 0.14 18.52 1.82
C PHE A 21 0.27 18.05 3.26
N GLY A 22 0.65 16.81 3.43
CA GLY A 22 0.78 16.26 4.77
C GLY A 22 1.60 14.99 4.80
N VAL A 23 1.74 14.48 6.00
CA VAL A 23 2.39 13.20 6.29
C VAL A 23 1.35 12.19 6.74
N LYS A 24 1.57 10.93 6.44
CA LYS A 24 0.73 9.82 6.92
C LYS A 24 1.57 8.63 7.34
N GLY A 25 1.02 7.85 8.27
CA GLY A 25 1.66 6.63 8.71
C GLY A 25 0.74 5.78 9.57
N GLY A 26 1.08 4.51 9.69
CA GLY A 26 0.28 3.57 10.45
C GLY A 26 0.77 2.14 10.33
N ALA A 27 -0.09 1.22 10.78
CA ALA A 27 0.14 -0.21 10.71
C ALA A 27 -0.47 -0.81 9.44
N ASN A 28 0.24 -1.79 8.87
CA ASN A 28 -0.24 -2.72 7.85
C ASN A 28 -0.48 -4.08 8.50
N ILE A 29 -1.66 -4.63 8.35
CA ILE A 29 -1.95 -6.02 8.65
C ILE A 29 -2.11 -6.71 7.30
N SER A 30 -1.09 -7.43 6.85
CA SER A 30 -1.01 -7.96 5.50
C SER A 30 -1.01 -9.48 5.48
N THR A 31 -1.58 -10.03 4.43
CA THR A 31 -1.58 -11.46 4.12
C THR A 31 -1.38 -11.67 2.63
N ILE A 32 -0.84 -12.81 2.26
CA ILE A 32 -0.74 -13.25 0.87
C ILE A 32 -1.83 -14.28 0.65
N SER A 33 -2.84 -13.95 -0.14
CA SER A 33 -3.89 -14.90 -0.50
C SER A 33 -3.45 -15.74 -1.68
N LYS A 34 -3.59 -17.07 -1.54
CA LYS A 34 -3.61 -18.01 -2.65
C LYS A 34 -5.02 -18.07 -3.22
N GLU A 35 -5.15 -18.07 -4.53
CA GLU A 35 -6.46 -18.23 -5.17
C GLU A 35 -7.11 -19.54 -4.71
N ARG A 36 -8.10 -19.48 -3.79
CA ARG A 36 -8.95 -20.56 -3.24
C ARG A 36 -8.66 -21.12 -1.85
N SER A 37 -7.72 -20.66 -1.05
CA SER A 37 -7.64 -21.16 0.32
C SER A 37 -7.26 -20.06 1.30
N TRP A 38 -8.11 -19.83 2.28
CA TRP A 38 -7.87 -18.93 3.41
C TRP A 38 -7.12 -19.63 4.56
N ASP A 39 -6.77 -20.91 4.34
CA ASP A 39 -6.18 -21.74 5.39
C ASP A 39 -4.65 -21.58 5.45
N ASP A 40 -4.14 -21.44 6.67
CA ASP A 40 -2.76 -21.56 7.14
C ASP A 40 -1.78 -20.39 6.91
N THR A 41 -2.21 -19.16 6.56
CA THR A 41 -1.31 -18.02 6.58
C THR A 41 -1.65 -17.03 7.68
N ASN A 42 -0.71 -16.81 8.61
CA ASN A 42 -0.85 -15.78 9.63
C ASN A 42 -0.55 -14.40 9.04
N ALA A 43 -1.37 -13.42 9.42
CA ALA A 43 -1.16 -12.05 9.00
C ALA A 43 0.17 -11.50 9.54
N LYS A 44 0.93 -10.82 8.70
CA LYS A 44 2.12 -10.07 9.12
C LYS A 44 1.71 -8.65 9.48
N VAL A 45 2.11 -8.21 10.66
CA VAL A 45 2.04 -6.80 11.03
C VAL A 45 3.28 -6.09 10.50
N GLY A 46 3.07 -5.06 9.70
CA GLY A 46 4.08 -4.15 9.17
C GLY A 46 3.68 -2.71 9.44
N TYR A 47 4.30 -1.78 8.72
CA TYR A 47 4.00 -0.36 8.83
C TYR A 47 4.06 0.31 7.46
N TYR A 48 3.45 1.48 7.38
CA TYR A 48 3.61 2.38 6.25
C TYR A 48 3.85 3.81 6.75
N VAL A 49 4.57 4.59 5.95
CA VAL A 49 4.82 5.99 6.20
C VAL A 49 5.03 6.70 4.87
N GLY A 50 4.60 7.95 4.76
CA GLY A 50 4.83 8.73 3.55
C GLY A 50 4.14 10.08 3.55
N LEU A 51 4.05 10.64 2.35
CA LEU A 51 3.53 11.96 2.06
C LEU A 51 2.27 11.86 1.22
N TYR A 52 1.40 12.82 1.36
CA TYR A 52 0.23 12.97 0.51
C TYR A 52 0.02 14.44 0.11
N LEU A 53 -0.64 14.62 -1.02
CA LEU A 53 -1.18 15.88 -1.47
C LEU A 53 -2.70 15.75 -1.52
N HIS A 54 -3.42 16.61 -0.82
CA HIS A 54 -4.87 16.66 -0.87
C HIS A 54 -5.31 17.79 -1.82
N ALA A 55 -5.96 17.42 -2.90
CA ALA A 55 -6.44 18.33 -3.95
C ALA A 55 -7.99 18.30 -4.00
N PRO A 56 -8.69 19.23 -3.34
CA PRO A 56 -10.15 19.32 -3.43
C PRO A 56 -10.57 19.73 -4.85
N VAL A 57 -11.49 18.98 -5.45
CA VAL A 57 -12.09 19.27 -6.75
C VAL A 57 -13.36 20.09 -6.56
N ASN A 58 -14.15 19.75 -5.53
CA ASN A 58 -15.32 20.48 -5.08
C ASN A 58 -15.57 20.24 -3.58
N SER A 59 -16.70 20.69 -3.06
CA SER A 59 -17.03 20.60 -1.62
C SER A 59 -17.14 19.18 -1.06
N ILE A 60 -17.38 18.17 -1.93
CA ILE A 60 -17.61 16.78 -1.53
C ILE A 60 -16.64 15.79 -2.18
N PHE A 61 -15.82 16.25 -3.13
CA PHE A 61 -14.93 15.38 -3.88
C PHE A 61 -13.50 15.92 -3.91
N SER A 62 -12.54 15.07 -3.64
CA SER A 62 -11.11 15.39 -3.71
C SER A 62 -10.30 14.22 -4.29
N ILE A 63 -9.10 14.55 -4.78
CA ILE A 63 -8.11 13.58 -5.26
C ILE A 63 -6.91 13.68 -4.33
N GLN A 64 -6.39 12.53 -3.89
CA GLN A 64 -5.25 12.47 -2.99
C GLN A 64 -4.17 11.54 -3.56
N PRO A 65 -3.24 12.06 -4.36
CA PRO A 65 -2.02 11.35 -4.70
C PRO A 65 -1.09 11.23 -3.47
N GLU A 66 -0.43 10.09 -3.36
CA GLU A 66 0.44 9.76 -2.23
C GLU A 66 1.74 9.14 -2.70
N VAL A 67 2.79 9.23 -1.86
CA VAL A 67 4.01 8.44 -1.98
C VAL A 67 4.30 7.81 -0.62
N LEU A 68 4.27 6.49 -0.57
CA LEU A 68 4.35 5.71 0.65
C LEU A 68 5.50 4.70 0.60
N TYR A 69 6.22 4.56 1.70
CA TYR A 69 6.96 3.35 2.01
C TYR A 69 6.00 2.38 2.71
N ASN A 70 5.90 1.15 2.20
CA ASN A 70 5.05 0.09 2.72
C ASN A 70 5.89 -1.15 3.04
N SER A 71 5.81 -1.64 4.27
CA SER A 71 6.32 -2.96 4.65
C SER A 71 5.14 -3.93 4.80
N VAL A 72 5.06 -4.89 3.90
CA VAL A 72 4.00 -5.92 3.85
C VAL A 72 4.61 -7.32 3.87
N GLY A 73 3.80 -8.36 3.84
CA GLY A 73 4.28 -9.74 3.74
C GLY A 73 3.38 -10.74 4.43
N VAL A 74 3.97 -11.89 4.78
CA VAL A 74 3.25 -13.02 5.38
C VAL A 74 4.12 -13.71 6.41
N LYS A 75 3.48 -14.28 7.43
CA LYS A 75 4.12 -15.11 8.45
C LYS A 75 3.57 -16.53 8.35
N TYR A 76 4.45 -17.50 8.30
CA TYR A 76 4.15 -18.92 8.38
C TYR A 76 4.61 -19.43 9.74
N GLU A 77 3.75 -20.11 10.47
CA GLU A 77 4.06 -20.75 11.74
C GLU A 77 3.84 -22.25 11.64
N ASN A 78 4.85 -23.02 12.05
CA ASN A 78 4.75 -24.47 12.13
C ASN A 78 5.40 -24.91 13.45
N GLY A 79 4.56 -25.13 14.46
CA GLY A 79 5.00 -25.51 15.80
C GLY A 79 5.96 -24.49 16.41
N LYS A 80 7.20 -24.89 16.69
CA LYS A 80 8.26 -24.02 17.27
C LYS A 80 9.03 -23.19 16.24
N SER A 81 8.76 -23.37 14.96
CA SER A 81 9.43 -22.66 13.87
C SER A 81 8.50 -21.61 13.25
N SER A 82 9.01 -20.41 12.99
CA SER A 82 8.29 -19.40 12.23
C SER A 82 9.16 -18.84 11.11
N HIS A 83 8.55 -18.73 9.91
CA HIS A 83 9.15 -18.10 8.74
C HIS A 83 8.35 -16.85 8.38
N THR A 84 9.00 -15.69 8.35
CA THR A 84 8.36 -14.44 7.99
C THR A 84 8.99 -13.90 6.70
N LEU A 85 8.19 -13.78 5.66
CA LEU A 85 8.56 -13.08 4.43
C LEU A 85 8.14 -11.61 4.57
N GLY A 86 9.09 -10.70 4.44
CA GLY A 86 8.86 -9.27 4.37
C GLY A 86 9.15 -8.76 2.96
N LEU A 87 8.25 -7.92 2.45
CA LEU A 87 8.37 -7.22 1.18
C LEU A 87 8.25 -5.72 1.44
N ASP A 88 9.22 -4.95 1.00
CA ASP A 88 9.28 -3.51 1.17
C ASP A 88 9.05 -2.83 -0.18
N TYR A 89 8.05 -1.95 -0.23
CA TYR A 89 7.64 -1.25 -1.44
C TYR A 89 7.71 0.26 -1.28
N VAL A 90 8.04 0.94 -2.38
CA VAL A 90 7.63 2.33 -2.60
C VAL A 90 6.35 2.29 -3.41
N SER A 91 5.29 2.91 -2.89
CA SER A 91 3.95 2.88 -3.46
C SER A 91 3.46 4.29 -3.80
N ALA A 92 2.76 4.40 -4.91
CA ALA A 92 2.12 5.63 -5.39
C ALA A 92 0.60 5.41 -5.53
N PRO A 93 -0.18 5.53 -4.45
CA PRO A 93 -1.63 5.52 -4.51
C PRO A 93 -2.17 6.82 -5.13
N ILE A 94 -3.28 6.71 -5.87
CA ILE A 94 -4.08 7.85 -6.31
C ILE A 94 -5.50 7.61 -5.79
N MET A 95 -5.84 8.28 -4.69
CA MET A 95 -7.12 8.08 -4.01
C MET A 95 -8.13 9.12 -4.42
N PHE A 96 -9.32 8.67 -4.77
CA PHE A 96 -10.51 9.48 -4.99
C PHE A 96 -11.33 9.46 -3.72
N GLN A 97 -11.50 10.62 -3.08
CA GLN A 97 -12.21 10.76 -1.82
C GLN A 97 -13.57 11.41 -2.05
N PHE A 98 -14.59 10.84 -1.43
CA PHE A 98 -15.94 11.38 -1.41
C PHE A 98 -16.36 11.63 0.04
N GLU A 99 -16.70 12.88 0.37
CA GLU A 99 -17.07 13.37 1.70
C GLU A 99 -18.55 13.74 1.74
N PRO A 100 -19.47 12.76 1.92
CA PRO A 100 -20.92 13.00 1.93
C PRO A 100 -21.40 13.71 3.20
N ILE A 101 -20.65 13.58 4.27
CA ILE A 101 -20.91 14.19 5.58
C ILE A 101 -19.62 14.90 6.01
N PRO A 102 -19.71 16.13 6.54
CA PRO A 102 -18.52 16.86 6.98
C PRO A 102 -17.60 16.02 7.87
N LYS A 103 -16.31 16.02 7.55
CA LYS A 103 -15.23 15.30 8.25
C LYS A 103 -15.18 13.78 8.00
N LEU A 104 -16.23 13.15 7.44
CA LEU A 104 -16.24 11.72 7.14
C LEU A 104 -16.13 11.52 5.62
N TYR A 105 -15.09 10.85 5.17
CA TYR A 105 -14.94 10.49 3.77
C TYR A 105 -14.79 9.00 3.57
N VAL A 106 -15.21 8.57 2.40
CA VAL A 106 -14.86 7.27 1.83
C VAL A 106 -13.87 7.50 0.69
N GLU A 107 -13.00 6.55 0.45
CA GLU A 107 -12.01 6.66 -0.61
C GLU A 107 -11.88 5.36 -1.38
N ALA A 108 -11.56 5.48 -2.66
CA ALA A 108 -11.17 4.35 -3.50
C ALA A 108 -10.15 4.81 -4.54
N GLY A 109 -9.30 3.88 -4.98
CA GLY A 109 -8.33 4.21 -6.03
C GLY A 109 -7.30 3.12 -6.29
N PRO A 110 -6.52 3.26 -7.36
CA PRO A 110 -5.40 2.38 -7.66
C PRO A 110 -4.19 2.71 -6.80
N GLN A 111 -3.40 1.69 -6.47
CA GLN A 111 -2.08 1.82 -5.86
C GLN A 111 -1.05 1.09 -6.72
N PHE A 112 -0.06 1.81 -7.18
CA PHE A 112 1.09 1.32 -7.93
C PHE A 112 2.24 1.14 -6.96
N SER A 113 2.82 -0.06 -6.88
CA SER A 113 3.88 -0.37 -5.91
C SER A 113 5.10 -0.95 -6.60
N PHE A 114 6.29 -0.51 -6.18
CA PHE A 114 7.57 -0.98 -6.69
C PHE A 114 8.36 -1.62 -5.55
N LEU A 115 8.74 -2.88 -5.72
CA LEU A 115 9.52 -3.63 -4.74
C LEU A 115 10.94 -3.07 -4.68
N ILE A 116 11.36 -2.64 -3.49
CA ILE A 116 12.69 -2.09 -3.22
C ILE A 116 13.54 -2.98 -2.34
N GLY A 117 12.94 -3.98 -1.69
CA GLY A 117 13.65 -4.94 -0.86
C GLY A 117 12.76 -6.07 -0.39
N ASN A 118 13.39 -7.15 0.03
CA ASN A 118 12.75 -8.24 0.73
C ASN A 118 13.61 -8.75 1.88
N SER A 119 12.96 -9.36 2.85
CA SER A 119 13.62 -9.97 4.00
C SER A 119 12.99 -11.30 4.34
N ASP A 120 13.84 -12.28 4.60
CA ASP A 120 13.46 -13.59 5.13
C ASP A 120 13.92 -13.68 6.58
N ARG A 121 12.98 -13.88 7.48
CA ARG A 121 13.26 -14.10 8.91
C ARG A 121 12.81 -15.50 9.29
N ASN A 122 13.77 -16.32 9.65
CA ASN A 122 13.53 -17.65 10.19
C ASN A 122 13.78 -17.62 11.71
N LYS A 123 12.83 -18.11 12.48
CA LYS A 123 12.98 -18.35 13.90
C LYS A 123 12.75 -19.85 14.13
N THR A 124 13.75 -20.52 14.72
CA THR A 124 13.66 -21.92 15.14
C THR A 124 14.15 -21.97 16.59
N ASP A 125 13.27 -22.35 17.52
CA ASP A 125 13.47 -22.22 18.95
C ASP A 125 13.89 -20.79 19.33
N ASP A 126 15.08 -20.59 19.91
CA ASP A 126 15.61 -19.28 20.33
C ASP A 126 16.58 -18.65 19.30
N VAL A 127 16.81 -19.31 18.17
CA VAL A 127 17.72 -18.81 17.12
C VAL A 127 16.92 -18.04 16.07
N VAL A 128 17.26 -16.77 15.90
CA VAL A 128 16.69 -15.90 14.88
C VAL A 128 17.71 -15.60 13.79
N THR A 129 17.44 -16.03 12.57
CA THR A 129 18.25 -15.71 11.39
C THR A 129 17.47 -14.74 10.49
N ILE A 130 18.07 -13.60 10.18
CA ILE A 130 17.49 -12.59 9.28
C ILE A 130 18.39 -12.45 8.05
N LYS A 131 17.85 -12.69 6.87
CA LYS A 131 18.50 -12.43 5.58
C LYS A 131 17.75 -11.31 4.87
N LYS A 132 18.46 -10.24 4.52
CA LYS A 132 17.92 -9.12 3.72
C LYS A 132 18.50 -9.17 2.33
N TYR A 133 17.64 -9.02 1.33
CA TYR A 133 18.03 -9.04 -0.07
C TYR A 133 17.58 -7.74 -0.72
N ARG A 134 18.49 -7.09 -1.43
CA ARG A 134 18.23 -5.83 -2.15
C ARG A 134 17.90 -6.07 -3.61
N ASN A 135 18.20 -7.25 -4.13
CA ASN A 135 17.97 -7.61 -5.52
C ASN A 135 17.24 -8.95 -5.58
N ASN A 136 16.07 -8.98 -6.18
CA ASN A 136 15.18 -10.11 -6.05
C ASN A 136 14.84 -10.72 -7.40
N SER A 137 15.48 -11.87 -7.70
CA SER A 137 15.18 -12.66 -8.88
C SER A 137 13.83 -13.41 -8.80
N ASN A 138 13.24 -13.52 -7.59
CA ASN A 138 12.13 -14.42 -7.31
C ASN A 138 10.75 -13.76 -7.22
N TYR A 139 10.72 -12.42 -7.12
CA TYR A 139 9.48 -11.64 -6.99
C TYR A 139 9.34 -10.63 -8.12
N ASN A 140 8.11 -10.31 -8.49
CA ASN A 140 7.84 -9.23 -9.42
C ASN A 140 8.17 -7.89 -8.78
N SER A 141 8.84 -7.03 -9.55
CA SER A 141 9.22 -5.70 -9.07
C SER A 141 8.06 -4.73 -9.03
N PHE A 142 6.97 -5.03 -9.72
CA PHE A 142 5.78 -4.19 -9.80
C PHE A 142 4.56 -4.92 -9.25
N ASP A 143 3.78 -4.22 -8.44
CA ASP A 143 2.51 -4.70 -7.89
C ASP A 143 1.43 -3.62 -8.06
N LEU A 144 0.26 -4.03 -8.56
CA LEU A 144 -0.92 -3.21 -8.72
C LEU A 144 -2.01 -3.68 -7.76
N SER A 145 -2.53 -2.76 -6.99
CA SER A 145 -3.61 -3.02 -6.02
C SER A 145 -4.75 -2.02 -6.21
N GLY A 146 -5.96 -2.45 -5.87
CA GLY A 146 -7.09 -1.57 -5.61
C GLY A 146 -7.17 -1.26 -4.13
N ALA A 147 -7.50 -0.04 -3.80
CA ALA A 147 -7.67 0.43 -2.43
C ALA A 147 -9.10 0.93 -2.21
N ILE A 148 -9.70 0.60 -1.06
CA ILE A 148 -10.95 1.18 -0.58
C ILE A 148 -10.78 1.51 0.90
N GLY A 149 -11.27 2.67 1.34
CA GLY A 149 -11.07 3.10 2.70
C GLY A 149 -12.10 4.10 3.21
N VAL A 150 -11.96 4.41 4.48
CA VAL A 150 -12.76 5.41 5.19
C VAL A 150 -11.85 6.20 6.10
N GLY A 151 -12.13 7.49 6.26
CA GLY A 151 -11.39 8.33 7.18
C GLY A 151 -12.25 9.41 7.82
N PHE A 152 -11.84 9.82 9.00
CA PHE A 152 -12.49 10.86 9.77
C PHE A 152 -11.48 11.98 10.10
N ARG A 153 -11.80 13.22 9.70
CA ARG A 153 -10.96 14.41 9.89
C ARG A 153 -11.30 15.13 11.18
N ILE A 154 -10.27 15.42 11.96
CA ILE A 154 -10.37 16.22 13.19
C ILE A 154 -9.31 17.33 13.07
N ASN A 155 -9.71 18.51 12.65
CA ASN A 155 -8.79 19.61 12.33
C ASN A 155 -7.72 19.15 11.31
N ASN A 156 -6.45 19.20 11.70
CA ASN A 156 -5.32 18.80 10.87
C ASN A 156 -5.01 17.29 10.92
N ILE A 157 -5.70 16.53 11.78
CA ILE A 157 -5.48 15.10 11.96
C ILE A 157 -6.61 14.32 11.30
N THR A 158 -6.26 13.26 10.60
CA THR A 158 -7.22 12.30 10.07
C THR A 158 -6.89 10.91 10.60
N ILE A 159 -7.89 10.21 11.08
CA ILE A 159 -7.82 8.79 11.43
C ILE A 159 -8.45 8.02 10.29
N GLY A 160 -7.79 7.00 9.75
CA GLY A 160 -8.31 6.25 8.62
C GLY A 160 -7.98 4.78 8.66
N ALA A 161 -8.84 4.04 7.95
CA ALA A 161 -8.64 2.63 7.64
C ALA A 161 -8.81 2.41 6.14
N ARG A 162 -7.95 1.58 5.54
CA ARG A 162 -7.92 1.28 4.10
C ARG A 162 -7.67 -0.20 3.91
N TYR A 163 -8.42 -0.82 3.03
CA TYR A 163 -8.19 -2.19 2.59
C TYR A 163 -7.60 -2.18 1.18
N LEU A 164 -6.53 -2.93 1.00
CA LEU A 164 -5.82 -3.12 -0.27
C LEU A 164 -6.09 -4.52 -0.79
N VAL A 165 -6.47 -4.61 -2.06
CA VAL A 165 -6.67 -5.86 -2.79
C VAL A 165 -5.67 -5.91 -3.94
N GLY A 166 -4.74 -6.85 -3.90
CA GLY A 166 -3.75 -7.06 -4.96
C GLY A 166 -4.39 -7.64 -6.21
N PHE A 167 -4.02 -7.12 -7.38
CA PHE A 167 -4.47 -7.60 -8.68
C PHE A 167 -3.38 -8.37 -9.43
N THR A 168 -2.12 -8.09 -9.11
CA THR A 168 -0.97 -8.70 -9.76
C THR A 168 -0.43 -9.88 -8.96
N ASP A 169 0.22 -10.81 -9.66
CA ASP A 169 0.96 -11.90 -9.03
C ASP A 169 2.32 -11.38 -8.56
N ILE A 170 2.62 -11.57 -7.29
CA ILE A 170 3.93 -11.22 -6.72
C ILE A 170 5.02 -12.21 -7.08
N LYS A 171 4.66 -13.42 -7.57
CA LYS A 171 5.58 -14.46 -7.98
C LYS A 171 6.14 -14.14 -9.36
N LYS A 172 7.46 -14.15 -9.49
CA LYS A 172 8.08 -14.03 -10.80
C LYS A 172 8.05 -15.39 -11.52
N SER A 173 7.67 -15.38 -12.79
CA SER A 173 7.67 -16.57 -13.64
C SER A 173 9.08 -17.19 -13.70
N GLY A 174 9.18 -18.51 -13.49
CA GLY A 174 10.46 -19.24 -13.47
C GLY A 174 11.20 -19.19 -12.12
N SER A 175 10.60 -18.69 -11.05
CA SER A 175 11.18 -18.74 -9.70
C SER A 175 11.24 -20.17 -9.17
N THR A 176 12.42 -20.61 -8.70
CA THR A 176 12.65 -21.92 -8.08
C THR A 176 12.20 -22.01 -6.62
N THR A 177 11.82 -20.88 -6.03
CA THR A 177 11.48 -20.80 -4.59
C THR A 177 10.06 -21.28 -4.28
N TRP A 178 9.19 -21.32 -5.30
CA TRP A 178 7.80 -21.72 -5.15
C TRP A 178 7.55 -23.01 -5.93
N SER A 179 6.85 -23.96 -5.29
CA SER A 179 6.39 -25.20 -5.95
C SER A 179 5.63 -24.86 -7.24
N ASN A 180 5.70 -25.72 -8.24
CA ASN A 180 5.03 -25.60 -9.56
C ASN A 180 3.50 -25.59 -9.51
N ASP A 181 2.91 -25.15 -8.41
CA ASP A 181 1.48 -24.90 -8.28
C ASP A 181 1.17 -23.58 -9.02
N ASP A 182 0.37 -23.63 -10.07
CA ASP A 182 0.01 -22.49 -10.95
C ASP A 182 -0.85 -21.40 -10.28
N LYS A 183 -0.88 -21.34 -8.95
CA LYS A 183 -1.70 -20.40 -8.19
C LYS A 183 -1.01 -19.05 -8.05
N GLN A 184 -1.74 -18.01 -8.43
CA GLN A 184 -1.33 -16.62 -8.26
C GLN A 184 -1.27 -16.26 -6.76
N LEU A 185 -0.21 -15.56 -6.39
CA LEU A 185 -0.02 -15.02 -5.04
C LEU A 185 -0.27 -13.51 -5.07
N ARG A 186 -1.27 -13.04 -4.32
CA ARG A 186 -1.66 -11.63 -4.29
C ARG A 186 -1.51 -11.04 -2.90
N ASN A 187 -1.01 -9.81 -2.84
CA ASN A 187 -0.92 -9.06 -1.58
C ASN A 187 -2.26 -8.44 -1.22
N ASN A 188 -2.76 -8.74 -0.02
CA ASN A 188 -3.88 -8.03 0.57
C ASN A 188 -3.44 -7.42 1.90
N ALA A 189 -3.90 -6.22 2.21
CA ALA A 189 -3.54 -5.58 3.46
C ALA A 189 -4.66 -4.68 3.99
N LEU A 190 -4.82 -4.68 5.30
CA LEU A 190 -5.56 -3.68 6.03
C LEU A 190 -4.57 -2.65 6.59
N GLN A 191 -4.74 -1.39 6.22
CA GLN A 191 -3.97 -0.27 6.74
C GLN A 191 -4.83 0.51 7.74
N ILE A 192 -4.27 0.80 8.91
CA ILE A 192 -4.90 1.66 9.92
C ILE A 192 -3.86 2.68 10.34
N GLY A 193 -4.22 3.95 10.35
CA GLY A 193 -3.24 4.98 10.70
C GLY A 193 -3.79 6.39 10.78
N LEU A 194 -2.85 7.32 10.85
CA LEU A 194 -3.08 8.73 11.00
C LEU A 194 -2.49 9.51 9.82
N GLN A 195 -3.10 10.65 9.54
CA GLN A 195 -2.58 11.66 8.62
C GLN A 195 -2.54 13.00 9.36
N TYR A 196 -1.54 13.82 9.06
CA TYR A 196 -1.43 15.19 9.53
C TYR A 196 -1.23 16.11 8.33
N GLY A 197 -2.13 17.06 8.15
CA GLY A 197 -2.07 18.09 7.10
C GLY A 197 -1.46 19.38 7.61
N PHE A 198 -0.65 20.01 6.78
CA PHE A 198 0.00 21.29 7.04
C PHE A 198 -0.81 22.45 6.48
#